data_963034cbce33af8197aa9e3ff7f704eb
#
_entry.id   963034cbce33af8197aa9e3ff7f704eb
#
_cell.length_a   1.000
_cell.length_b   1.000
_cell.length_c   1.000
_cell.angle_alpha   90.00
_cell.angle_beta   90.00
_cell.angle_gamma   90.00
#
_symmetry.space_group_name_H-M   'P 1'
#
loop_
_entity.id
_entity.type
_entity.pdbx_description
1 polymer ?
#
loop_
_entity_poly.entity_id
_entity_poly.type
_entity_poly.pdbx_seq_one_letter_code
_entity_poly.pdbx_strand_id
1 'polypeptide(L)'
;MGKMATTLDDRLPEFQKYLLERNLAPAKNVPFYALWVSRFLDYAKRHELSTFEYQEAVVLKFLDFLRSDSRVQDWQHRQASDSLRLFYFHYLGKTDAGSAKAVASDSLPEIIQETKRLIRLKHYSYSTERTYVQWIERFVKYAKETTKKSITETDASDFKNFLSHLALSHRVSASTQNQAFNAILFFFRYVLRKEVGNIADTVRAKRGQKLPVVFSMEEVKRLLACITGKDLLIAGLLYGAGLRLMELARLRVKDIDMDLNTLTMRSGKGDKDRTTVLPETVKALLADHLIQVKKLHESDLARGYGAVHLPDALTRKYPNAGKEWAWQYLFPANNFSVDPRSGKVARHHISDAAIQVIIKKAIRKAGIPKHASVHTLRHSFATHLLMSGVNIREVQELLGHKNLETTMIYTHVLRDMSKAPKSPLDLLAEESKKKA
;
A
#
# COMPACT_ATOMS: atom_id res chain seq x y z
N MET A 1 -28.57 36.42 35.42
CA MET A 1 -28.48 34.96 35.13
C MET A 1 -27.42 34.77 34.07
N GLY A 2 -26.21 34.38 34.48
CA GLY A 2 -25.09 34.16 33.59
C GLY A 2 -25.32 32.92 32.73
N LYS A 3 -25.18 33.04 31.41
CA LYS A 3 -25.11 31.89 30.53
C LYS A 3 -23.86 31.08 30.89
N MET A 4 -24.06 29.88 31.49
CA MET A 4 -22.98 28.89 31.61
C MET A 4 -22.37 28.68 30.23
N ALA A 5 -21.06 28.84 30.12
CA ALA A 5 -20.33 28.52 28.87
C ALA A 5 -20.46 27.02 28.66
N THR A 6 -21.24 26.63 27.66
CA THR A 6 -21.40 25.23 27.20
C THR A 6 -20.03 24.71 26.81
N THR A 7 -19.56 23.66 27.46
CA THR A 7 -18.28 23.03 27.09
C THR A 7 -18.41 22.35 25.76
N LEU A 8 -17.29 22.06 25.06
CA LEU A 8 -17.35 21.33 23.78
C LEU A 8 -17.89 19.91 23.97
N ASP A 9 -17.70 19.30 25.14
CA ASP A 9 -18.26 17.99 25.49
C ASP A 9 -19.79 17.99 25.49
N ASP A 10 -20.44 19.08 25.96
CA ASP A 10 -21.89 19.22 25.98
C ASP A 10 -22.52 19.22 24.58
N ARG A 11 -21.71 19.40 23.54
CA ARG A 11 -22.14 19.41 22.12
C ARG A 11 -22.06 18.04 21.43
N LEU A 12 -21.55 17.02 22.08
CA LEU A 12 -21.38 15.69 21.44
C LEU A 12 -22.73 15.04 21.05
N PRO A 13 -23.81 15.13 21.83
CA PRO A 13 -25.12 14.60 21.41
C PRO A 13 -25.66 15.29 20.14
N GLU A 14 -25.52 16.60 20.05
CA GLU A 14 -25.92 17.39 18.87
C GLU A 14 -25.04 17.04 17.67
N PHE A 15 -23.75 16.82 17.87
CA PHE A 15 -22.83 16.35 16.84
C PHE A 15 -23.23 14.97 16.29
N GLN A 16 -23.64 14.04 17.15
CA GLN A 16 -24.16 12.75 16.71
C GLN A 16 -25.41 12.90 15.83
N LYS A 17 -26.36 13.74 16.26
CA LYS A 17 -27.57 14.06 15.50
C LYS A 17 -27.22 14.68 14.14
N TYR A 18 -26.31 15.65 14.12
CA TYR A 18 -25.80 16.28 12.90
C TYR A 18 -25.20 15.28 11.91
N LEU A 19 -24.40 14.31 12.40
CA LEU A 19 -23.81 13.26 11.54
C LEU A 19 -24.88 12.36 10.89
N LEU A 20 -25.95 12.06 11.62
CA LEU A 20 -27.08 11.25 11.12
C LEU A 20 -27.91 12.03 10.10
N GLU A 21 -28.32 13.24 10.43
CA GLU A 21 -29.17 14.07 9.55
C GLU A 21 -28.49 14.41 8.22
N ARG A 22 -27.18 14.63 8.25
CA ARG A 22 -26.37 14.92 7.05
C ARG A 22 -25.80 13.69 6.37
N ASN A 23 -26.10 12.50 6.88
CA ASN A 23 -25.59 11.22 6.36
C ASN A 23 -24.06 11.20 6.18
N LEU A 24 -23.32 11.80 7.12
CA LEU A 24 -21.87 11.97 7.07
C LEU A 24 -21.12 10.74 7.58
N ALA A 25 -21.78 9.88 8.34
CA ALA A 25 -21.26 8.61 8.84
C ALA A 25 -22.37 7.55 8.87
N PRO A 26 -22.02 6.24 8.66
CA PRO A 26 -22.96 5.15 8.88
C PRO A 26 -23.51 5.18 10.31
N ALA A 27 -24.82 5.00 10.51
CA ALA A 27 -25.48 5.10 11.82
C ALA A 27 -24.78 4.27 12.91
N LYS A 28 -24.34 3.05 12.59
CA LYS A 28 -23.59 2.16 13.50
C LYS A 28 -22.24 2.71 13.96
N ASN A 29 -21.66 3.67 13.24
CA ASN A 29 -20.36 4.25 13.53
C ASN A 29 -20.44 5.59 14.26
N VAL A 30 -21.60 6.26 14.25
CA VAL A 30 -21.80 7.60 14.83
C VAL A 30 -21.38 7.68 16.31
N PRO A 31 -21.71 6.70 17.18
CA PRO A 31 -21.24 6.74 18.57
C PRO A 31 -19.72 6.74 18.69
N PHE A 32 -19.02 6.03 17.82
CA PHE A 32 -17.55 5.99 17.81
C PHE A 32 -16.93 7.31 17.36
N TYR A 33 -17.58 8.03 16.46
CA TYR A 33 -17.14 9.37 16.06
C TYR A 33 -17.19 10.35 17.23
N ALA A 34 -18.29 10.37 17.99
CA ALA A 34 -18.40 11.19 19.20
C ALA A 34 -17.38 10.77 20.27
N LEU A 35 -17.17 9.46 20.46
CA LEU A 35 -16.18 8.94 21.40
C LEU A 35 -14.75 9.44 21.08
N TRP A 36 -14.35 9.48 19.80
CA TRP A 36 -13.03 9.98 19.42
C TRP A 36 -12.88 11.47 19.70
N VAL A 37 -13.93 12.25 19.49
CA VAL A 37 -13.94 13.68 19.85
C VAL A 37 -13.80 13.85 21.37
N SER A 38 -14.57 13.12 22.16
CA SER A 38 -14.48 13.13 23.63
C SER A 38 -13.06 12.78 24.10
N ARG A 39 -12.47 11.71 23.59
CA ARG A 39 -11.08 11.32 23.91
C ARG A 39 -10.05 12.39 23.56
N PHE A 40 -10.26 13.11 22.48
CA PHE A 40 -9.40 14.23 22.10
C PHE A 40 -9.56 15.40 23.08
N LEU A 41 -10.79 15.76 23.47
CA LEU A 41 -11.05 16.84 24.42
C LEU A 41 -10.44 16.53 25.79
N ASP A 42 -10.57 15.28 26.25
CA ASP A 42 -9.90 14.80 27.48
C ASP A 42 -8.38 14.86 27.39
N TYR A 43 -7.82 14.44 26.26
CA TYR A 43 -6.37 14.52 26.01
C TYR A 43 -5.90 15.98 26.09
N ALA A 44 -6.58 16.87 25.38
CA ALA A 44 -6.23 18.29 25.34
C ALA A 44 -6.34 18.93 26.73
N LYS A 45 -7.38 18.60 27.49
CA LYS A 45 -7.55 19.07 28.86
C LYS A 45 -6.41 18.63 29.79
N ARG A 46 -5.97 17.35 29.69
CA ARG A 46 -4.84 16.83 30.50
C ARG A 46 -3.50 17.46 30.17
N HIS A 47 -3.35 17.94 28.94
CA HIS A 47 -2.12 18.58 28.45
C HIS A 47 -2.21 20.12 28.40
N GLU A 48 -3.26 20.71 29.00
CA GLU A 48 -3.51 22.14 29.03
C GLU A 48 -3.52 22.81 27.65
N LEU A 49 -4.03 22.08 26.63
CA LEU A 49 -4.07 22.53 25.25
C LEU A 49 -5.42 23.16 24.94
N SER A 50 -5.42 24.28 24.21
CA SER A 50 -6.65 24.93 23.78
C SER A 50 -7.39 24.10 22.74
N THR A 51 -8.71 23.92 22.93
CA THR A 51 -9.61 23.20 22.01
C THR A 51 -10.66 24.09 21.36
N PHE A 52 -10.67 25.40 21.69
CA PHE A 52 -11.65 26.34 21.12
C PHE A 52 -11.53 26.51 19.61
N GLU A 53 -10.32 26.36 19.08
CA GLU A 53 -10.02 26.42 17.67
C GLU A 53 -9.35 25.12 17.22
N TYR A 54 -9.55 24.76 15.97
CA TYR A 54 -8.82 23.62 15.40
C TYR A 54 -7.35 24.00 15.24
N GLN A 55 -6.49 23.32 15.98
CA GLN A 55 -5.05 23.45 15.85
C GLN A 55 -4.47 22.12 15.32
N GLU A 56 -4.02 22.10 14.06
CA GLU A 56 -3.47 20.91 13.42
C GLU A 56 -2.33 20.28 14.25
N ALA A 57 -1.48 21.11 14.84
CA ALA A 57 -0.37 20.65 15.70
C ALA A 57 -0.87 19.88 16.94
N VAL A 58 -1.99 20.29 17.55
CA VAL A 58 -2.59 19.62 18.71
C VAL A 58 -3.24 18.30 18.30
N VAL A 59 -3.96 18.33 17.18
CA VAL A 59 -4.57 17.12 16.61
C VAL A 59 -3.50 16.09 16.23
N LEU A 60 -2.40 16.50 15.61
CA LEU A 60 -1.29 15.61 15.27
C LEU A 60 -0.65 14.98 16.51
N LYS A 61 -0.42 15.75 17.58
CA LYS A 61 0.08 15.22 18.86
C LYS A 61 -0.85 14.17 19.44
N PHE A 62 -2.17 14.39 19.40
CA PHE A 62 -3.14 13.40 19.85
C PHE A 62 -3.14 12.15 18.98
N LEU A 63 -3.06 12.31 17.66
CA LEU A 63 -2.99 11.17 16.74
C LEU A 63 -1.70 10.36 16.92
N ASP A 64 -0.57 11.01 17.20
CA ASP A 64 0.68 10.33 17.52
C ASP A 64 0.62 9.64 18.90
N PHE A 65 -0.04 10.26 19.89
CA PHE A 65 -0.36 9.61 21.17
C PHE A 65 -1.20 8.33 20.96
N LEU A 66 -2.23 8.36 20.11
CA LEU A 66 -3.01 7.16 19.78
C LEU A 66 -2.17 6.09 19.07
N ARG A 67 -1.16 6.47 18.30
CA ARG A 67 -0.24 5.51 17.64
C ARG A 67 0.67 4.79 18.62
N SER A 68 1.01 5.41 19.74
CA SER A 68 1.82 4.78 20.78
C SER A 68 1.06 3.73 21.59
N ASP A 69 -0.27 3.74 21.56
CA ASP A 69 -1.12 2.73 22.20
C ASP A 69 -1.30 1.52 21.27
N SER A 70 -0.65 0.40 21.60
CA SER A 70 -0.71 -0.85 20.83
C SER A 70 -2.12 -1.45 20.67
N ARG A 71 -3.08 -1.00 21.49
CA ARG A 71 -4.49 -1.42 21.43
C ARG A 71 -5.29 -0.70 20.35
N VAL A 72 -4.79 0.45 19.84
CA VAL A 72 -5.45 1.23 18.79
C VAL A 72 -5.02 0.74 17.41
N GLN A 73 -5.99 0.28 16.63
CA GLN A 73 -5.76 -0.21 15.26
C GLN A 73 -5.68 0.94 14.25
N ASP A 74 -4.99 0.74 13.12
CA ASP A 74 -4.85 1.75 12.05
C ASP A 74 -6.19 2.33 11.54
N TRP A 75 -7.26 1.53 11.51
CA TRP A 75 -8.57 2.00 11.09
C TRP A 75 -9.21 2.92 12.14
N GLN A 76 -8.97 2.67 13.43
CA GLN A 76 -9.43 3.51 14.55
C GLN A 76 -8.71 4.86 14.52
N HIS A 77 -7.41 4.85 14.27
CA HIS A 77 -6.63 6.07 14.10
C HIS A 77 -7.18 6.94 12.95
N ARG A 78 -7.52 6.32 11.80
CA ARG A 78 -8.17 7.04 10.69
C ARG A 78 -9.55 7.56 11.09
N GLN A 79 -10.35 6.77 11.78
CA GLN A 79 -11.65 7.17 12.27
C GLN A 79 -11.55 8.34 13.26
N ALA A 80 -10.57 8.34 14.16
CA ALA A 80 -10.32 9.46 15.08
C ALA A 80 -9.99 10.76 14.32
N SER A 81 -9.11 10.70 13.32
CA SER A 81 -8.77 11.84 12.47
C SER A 81 -10.00 12.39 11.73
N ASP A 82 -10.81 11.49 11.13
CA ASP A 82 -12.04 11.88 10.41
C ASP A 82 -13.08 12.48 11.39
N SER A 83 -13.18 11.94 12.61
CA SER A 83 -14.11 12.44 13.65
C SER A 83 -13.79 13.88 14.04
N LEU A 84 -12.52 14.17 14.30
CA LEU A 84 -12.09 15.52 14.67
C LEU A 84 -12.33 16.51 13.54
N ARG A 85 -12.09 16.09 12.31
CA ARG A 85 -12.35 16.92 11.14
C ARG A 85 -13.84 17.24 11.00
N LEU A 86 -14.71 16.23 11.12
CA LEU A 86 -16.16 16.40 11.04
C LEU A 86 -16.66 17.29 12.17
N PHE A 87 -16.13 17.14 13.38
CA PHE A 87 -16.51 17.95 14.51
C PHE A 87 -16.13 19.43 14.34
N TYR A 88 -14.87 19.72 14.04
CA TYR A 88 -14.39 21.10 13.97
C TYR A 88 -14.84 21.85 12.72
N PHE A 89 -14.69 21.25 11.52
CA PHE A 89 -14.94 21.96 10.27
C PHE A 89 -16.41 21.91 9.83
N HIS A 90 -17.07 20.79 10.08
CA HIS A 90 -18.44 20.61 9.57
C HIS A 90 -19.49 20.96 10.62
N TYR A 91 -19.34 20.49 11.85
CA TYR A 91 -20.32 20.75 12.90
C TYR A 91 -20.12 22.12 13.55
N LEU A 92 -18.90 22.48 13.97
CA LEU A 92 -18.62 23.77 14.57
C LEU A 92 -18.44 24.91 13.57
N GLY A 93 -18.33 24.61 12.25
CA GLY A 93 -18.13 25.61 11.21
C GLY A 93 -16.84 26.41 11.34
N LYS A 94 -15.83 25.87 12.07
CA LYS A 94 -14.58 26.58 12.32
C LYS A 94 -13.64 26.43 11.13
N THR A 95 -13.14 27.55 10.64
CA THR A 95 -12.03 27.55 9.67
C THR A 95 -10.73 27.31 10.42
N ASP A 96 -9.84 26.54 9.77
CA ASP A 96 -8.51 26.23 10.29
C ASP A 96 -7.66 27.53 10.39
N ALA A 97 -7.54 28.11 11.57
CA ALA A 97 -6.82 29.36 11.79
C ALA A 97 -5.29 29.25 11.60
N GLY A 98 -4.77 28.03 11.44
CA GLY A 98 -3.33 27.74 11.30
C GLY A 98 -2.95 26.92 10.05
N SER A 99 -3.91 26.48 9.26
CA SER A 99 -3.70 25.65 8.10
C SER A 99 -3.66 26.48 6.82
N ALA A 100 -2.74 26.16 5.94
CA ALA A 100 -2.65 26.73 4.60
C ALA A 100 -4.05 26.85 3.97
N LYS A 101 -4.37 28.05 3.45
CA LYS A 101 -5.65 28.36 2.76
C LYS A 101 -5.98 27.22 1.79
N ALA A 102 -7.27 26.82 1.71
CA ALA A 102 -7.73 26.00 0.58
C ALA A 102 -7.14 26.62 -0.69
N VAL A 103 -6.66 25.79 -1.62
CA VAL A 103 -6.12 26.32 -2.87
C VAL A 103 -7.25 27.10 -3.54
N ALA A 104 -7.16 28.42 -3.45
CA ALA A 104 -8.11 29.36 -4.06
C ALA A 104 -7.73 29.70 -5.52
N SER A 105 -6.77 28.96 -6.07
CA SER A 105 -6.17 29.20 -7.37
C SER A 105 -6.49 28.06 -8.34
N ASP A 106 -6.77 28.40 -9.58
CA ASP A 106 -6.85 27.45 -10.71
C ASP A 106 -5.49 27.08 -11.30
N SER A 107 -4.40 27.54 -10.66
CA SER A 107 -3.03 27.25 -11.07
C SER A 107 -2.70 25.78 -10.82
N LEU A 108 -2.56 25.00 -11.89
CA LEU A 108 -2.17 23.59 -11.79
C LEU A 108 -0.87 23.38 -11.00
N PRO A 109 0.20 24.18 -11.14
CA PRO A 109 1.40 24.06 -10.34
C PRO A 109 1.15 24.18 -8.83
N GLU A 110 0.32 25.14 -8.39
CA GLU A 110 -0.02 25.35 -6.98
C GLU A 110 -0.85 24.19 -6.43
N ILE A 111 -1.84 23.71 -7.18
CA ILE A 111 -2.64 22.53 -6.86
C ILE A 111 -1.74 21.32 -6.63
N ILE A 112 -0.79 21.08 -7.53
CA ILE A 112 0.12 19.95 -7.46
C ILE A 112 1.09 20.09 -6.28
N GLN A 113 1.61 21.28 -6.03
CA GLN A 113 2.50 21.55 -4.91
C GLN A 113 1.80 21.28 -3.56
N GLU A 114 0.58 21.77 -3.38
CA GLU A 114 -0.20 21.55 -2.17
C GLU A 114 -0.58 20.07 -2.02
N THR A 115 -0.97 19.42 -3.11
CA THR A 115 -1.23 17.96 -3.11
C THR A 115 -0.02 17.17 -2.62
N LYS A 116 1.18 17.46 -3.15
CA LYS A 116 2.43 16.80 -2.72
C LYS A 116 2.71 17.07 -1.26
N ARG A 117 2.54 18.31 -0.79
CA ARG A 117 2.73 18.70 0.61
C ARG A 117 1.84 17.87 1.54
N LEU A 118 0.53 17.79 1.24
CA LEU A 118 -0.45 17.06 2.05
C LEU A 118 -0.23 15.55 2.03
N ILE A 119 0.16 14.97 0.89
CA ILE A 119 0.49 13.55 0.76
C ILE A 119 1.71 13.20 1.63
N ARG A 120 2.74 14.08 1.64
CA ARG A 120 3.94 13.91 2.46
C ARG A 120 3.65 14.06 3.96
N LEU A 121 2.83 15.03 4.35
CA LEU A 121 2.37 15.19 5.73
C LEU A 121 1.62 13.96 6.25
N LYS A 122 0.88 13.27 5.37
CA LYS A 122 0.19 12.02 5.70
C LYS A 122 1.06 10.76 5.56
N HIS A 123 2.37 10.93 5.37
CA HIS A 123 3.35 9.84 5.24
C HIS A 123 3.02 8.83 4.12
N TYR A 124 2.36 9.27 3.05
CA TYR A 124 2.11 8.40 1.90
C TYR A 124 3.38 8.15 1.09
N SER A 125 3.44 6.97 0.48
CA SER A 125 4.59 6.58 -0.34
C SER A 125 4.75 7.48 -1.57
N TYR A 126 5.99 7.59 -2.06
CA TYR A 126 6.28 8.31 -3.31
C TYR A 126 5.49 7.76 -4.51
N SER A 127 5.26 6.45 -4.57
CA SER A 127 4.41 5.84 -5.60
C SER A 127 2.96 6.34 -5.53
N THR A 128 2.41 6.48 -4.31
CA THR A 128 1.08 7.06 -4.10
C THR A 128 1.05 8.53 -4.51
N GLU A 129 2.09 9.30 -4.14
CA GLU A 129 2.23 10.71 -4.52
C GLU A 129 2.17 10.86 -6.05
N ARG A 130 2.99 10.10 -6.78
CA ARG A 130 3.02 10.13 -8.24
C ARG A 130 1.67 9.77 -8.86
N THR A 131 1.03 8.72 -8.35
CA THR A 131 -0.25 8.24 -8.87
C THR A 131 -1.37 9.26 -8.62
N TYR A 132 -1.43 9.84 -7.42
CA TYR A 132 -2.46 10.82 -7.08
C TYR A 132 -2.29 12.09 -7.88
N VAL A 133 -1.07 12.59 -8.02
CA VAL A 133 -0.76 13.76 -8.88
C VAL A 133 -1.25 13.52 -10.31
N GLN A 134 -0.92 12.37 -10.92
CA GLN A 134 -1.36 12.05 -12.29
C GLN A 134 -2.89 12.02 -12.44
N TRP A 135 -3.62 11.50 -11.45
CA TRP A 135 -5.09 11.48 -11.50
C TRP A 135 -5.69 12.88 -11.30
N ILE A 136 -5.10 13.69 -10.43
CA ILE A 136 -5.52 15.07 -10.18
C ILE A 136 -5.27 15.92 -11.44
N GLU A 137 -4.12 15.80 -12.10
CA GLU A 137 -3.84 16.46 -13.37
C GLU A 137 -4.89 16.12 -14.43
N ARG A 138 -5.25 14.85 -14.55
CA ARG A 138 -6.28 14.38 -15.48
C ARG A 138 -7.65 14.95 -15.12
N PHE A 139 -7.99 15.03 -13.85
CA PHE A 139 -9.24 15.61 -13.39
C PHE A 139 -9.31 17.13 -13.67
N VAL A 140 -8.23 17.87 -13.36
CA VAL A 140 -8.15 19.31 -13.65
C VAL A 140 -8.30 19.58 -15.13
N LYS A 141 -7.64 18.78 -15.97
CA LYS A 141 -7.79 18.87 -17.43
C LYS A 141 -9.25 18.62 -17.86
N TYR A 142 -9.87 17.55 -17.35
CA TYR A 142 -11.28 17.24 -17.63
C TYR A 142 -12.22 18.36 -17.21
N ALA A 143 -12.05 18.94 -16.01
CA ALA A 143 -12.86 20.04 -15.53
C ALA A 143 -12.77 21.26 -16.47
N LYS A 144 -11.56 21.64 -16.89
CA LYS A 144 -11.35 22.77 -17.81
C LYS A 144 -11.90 22.55 -19.21
N GLU A 145 -11.68 21.36 -19.78
CA GLU A 145 -12.03 21.09 -21.18
C GLU A 145 -13.48 20.66 -21.36
N THR A 146 -14.04 19.89 -20.44
CA THR A 146 -15.37 19.29 -20.58
C THR A 146 -16.45 20.07 -19.85
N THR A 147 -16.21 20.47 -18.60
CA THR A 147 -17.22 21.17 -17.80
C THR A 147 -17.08 22.69 -17.88
N LYS A 148 -15.92 23.17 -18.37
CA LYS A 148 -15.56 24.61 -18.46
C LYS A 148 -15.65 25.34 -17.11
N LYS A 149 -15.55 24.60 -16.01
CA LYS A 149 -15.57 25.12 -14.63
C LYS A 149 -14.15 25.40 -14.13
N SER A 150 -14.03 26.41 -13.29
CA SER A 150 -12.90 26.57 -12.41
C SER A 150 -12.79 25.36 -11.47
N ILE A 151 -11.58 24.97 -11.09
CA ILE A 151 -11.37 23.86 -10.12
C ILE A 151 -12.03 24.19 -8.78
N THR A 152 -12.04 25.45 -8.40
CA THR A 152 -12.71 25.94 -7.19
C THR A 152 -14.23 25.84 -7.24
N GLU A 153 -14.84 25.72 -8.44
CA GLU A 153 -16.28 25.56 -8.64
C GLU A 153 -16.71 24.09 -8.80
N THR A 154 -15.75 23.16 -9.00
CA THR A 154 -16.10 21.75 -9.15
C THR A 154 -16.73 21.19 -7.86
N ASP A 155 -17.67 20.29 -8.04
CA ASP A 155 -18.45 19.67 -6.96
C ASP A 155 -18.49 18.13 -7.05
N ALA A 156 -19.31 17.52 -6.20
CA ALA A 156 -19.50 16.07 -6.16
C ALA A 156 -20.05 15.49 -7.47
N SER A 157 -20.81 16.28 -8.24
CA SER A 157 -21.36 15.84 -9.55
C SER A 157 -20.25 15.78 -10.60
N ASP A 158 -19.34 16.75 -10.62
CA ASP A 158 -18.18 16.76 -11.53
C ASP A 158 -17.26 15.56 -11.24
N PHE A 159 -17.08 15.23 -9.96
CA PHE A 159 -16.34 14.03 -9.58
C PHE A 159 -16.99 12.75 -10.12
N LYS A 160 -18.32 12.57 -9.94
CA LYS A 160 -19.07 11.42 -10.48
C LYS A 160 -18.97 11.36 -12.01
N ASN A 161 -19.15 12.50 -12.68
CA ASN A 161 -19.09 12.60 -14.12
C ASN A 161 -17.71 12.22 -14.66
N PHE A 162 -16.64 12.65 -14.01
CA PHE A 162 -15.27 12.23 -14.35
C PHE A 162 -15.07 10.72 -14.26
N LEU A 163 -15.56 10.08 -13.18
CA LEU A 163 -15.44 8.62 -13.05
C LEU A 163 -16.28 7.88 -14.10
N SER A 164 -17.46 8.40 -14.43
CA SER A 164 -18.30 7.88 -15.50
C SER A 164 -17.61 8.04 -16.87
N HIS A 165 -17.00 9.18 -17.11
CA HIS A 165 -16.21 9.43 -18.31
C HIS A 165 -15.03 8.44 -18.45
N LEU A 166 -14.31 8.16 -17.36
CA LEU A 166 -13.25 7.15 -17.37
C LEU A 166 -13.79 5.75 -17.72
N ALA A 167 -14.95 5.39 -17.18
CA ALA A 167 -15.55 4.08 -17.42
C ALA A 167 -16.09 3.94 -18.85
N LEU A 168 -16.85 4.93 -19.33
CA LEU A 168 -17.57 4.88 -20.60
C LEU A 168 -16.69 5.24 -21.80
N SER A 169 -15.97 6.37 -21.71
CA SER A 169 -15.16 6.88 -22.83
C SER A 169 -13.79 6.23 -22.91
N HIS A 170 -13.13 6.01 -21.74
CA HIS A 170 -11.79 5.42 -21.69
C HIS A 170 -11.79 3.91 -21.40
N ARG A 171 -12.95 3.31 -21.12
CA ARG A 171 -13.13 1.88 -20.84
C ARG A 171 -12.09 1.32 -19.84
N VAL A 172 -11.76 2.10 -18.80
CA VAL A 172 -10.77 1.70 -17.81
C VAL A 172 -11.27 0.54 -16.97
N SER A 173 -10.34 -0.28 -16.45
CA SER A 173 -10.69 -1.38 -15.54
C SER A 173 -11.27 -0.85 -14.23
N ALA A 174 -12.11 -1.66 -13.54
CA ALA A 174 -12.65 -1.34 -12.22
C ALA A 174 -11.54 -0.98 -11.20
N SER A 175 -10.37 -1.62 -11.30
CA SER A 175 -9.22 -1.30 -10.44
C SER A 175 -8.67 0.09 -10.71
N THR A 176 -8.57 0.48 -11.99
CA THR A 176 -8.09 1.80 -12.44
C THR A 176 -9.08 2.89 -12.01
N GLN A 177 -10.39 2.66 -12.20
CA GLN A 177 -11.43 3.59 -11.76
C GLN A 177 -11.42 3.79 -10.23
N ASN A 178 -11.24 2.71 -9.43
CA ASN A 178 -11.12 2.82 -7.99
C ASN A 178 -9.84 3.54 -7.54
N GLN A 179 -8.76 3.46 -8.32
CA GLN A 179 -7.53 4.23 -8.07
C GLN A 179 -7.77 5.73 -8.31
N ALA A 180 -8.42 6.08 -9.43
CA ALA A 180 -8.83 7.45 -9.72
C ALA A 180 -9.77 7.98 -8.63
N PHE A 181 -10.78 7.19 -8.23
CA PHE A 181 -11.69 7.53 -7.15
C PHE A 181 -10.95 7.94 -5.87
N ASN A 182 -10.00 7.13 -5.40
CA ASN A 182 -9.27 7.43 -4.18
C ASN A 182 -8.41 8.70 -4.29
N ALA A 183 -7.80 8.94 -5.45
CA ALA A 183 -7.00 10.13 -5.70
C ALA A 183 -7.85 11.41 -5.72
N ILE A 184 -9.00 11.38 -6.41
CA ILE A 184 -9.90 12.54 -6.51
C ILE A 184 -10.63 12.78 -5.18
N LEU A 185 -11.02 11.71 -4.46
CA LEU A 185 -11.55 11.85 -3.11
C LEU A 185 -10.56 12.51 -2.16
N PHE A 186 -9.27 12.14 -2.24
CA PHE A 186 -8.20 12.82 -1.50
C PHE A 186 -8.13 14.30 -1.90
N PHE A 187 -8.18 14.60 -3.18
CA PHE A 187 -8.12 15.96 -3.70
C PHE A 187 -9.26 16.84 -3.17
N PHE A 188 -10.51 16.38 -3.30
CA PHE A 188 -11.65 17.12 -2.78
C PHE A 188 -11.56 17.32 -1.26
N ARG A 189 -11.27 16.24 -0.51
CA ARG A 189 -11.28 16.29 0.96
C ARG A 189 -10.16 17.13 1.55
N TYR A 190 -8.97 17.06 1.00
CA TYR A 190 -7.79 17.61 1.66
C TYR A 190 -7.22 18.84 0.95
N VAL A 191 -7.31 18.92 -0.36
CA VAL A 191 -6.77 20.06 -1.16
C VAL A 191 -7.84 21.14 -1.35
N LEU A 192 -9.02 20.76 -1.86
CA LEU A 192 -10.13 21.68 -2.06
C LEU A 192 -10.96 21.91 -0.80
N ARG A 193 -10.83 21.01 0.21
CA ARG A 193 -11.62 21.05 1.46
C ARG A 193 -13.12 21.06 1.25
N LYS A 194 -13.56 20.36 0.23
CA LYS A 194 -14.98 20.23 -0.15
C LYS A 194 -15.55 18.91 0.33
N GLU A 195 -16.80 18.96 0.76
CA GLU A 195 -17.58 17.74 1.02
C GLU A 195 -18.01 17.12 -0.31
N VAL A 196 -17.87 15.82 -0.38
CA VAL A 196 -18.32 15.03 -1.53
C VAL A 196 -19.50 14.11 -1.20
N GLY A 197 -20.05 14.21 0.02
CA GLY A 197 -21.14 13.35 0.49
C GLY A 197 -20.81 11.87 0.40
N ASN A 198 -21.82 11.00 0.40
CA ASN A 198 -21.62 9.55 0.27
C ASN A 198 -21.52 9.12 -1.21
N ILE A 199 -20.45 9.53 -1.91
CA ILE A 199 -20.20 9.11 -3.31
C ILE A 199 -19.78 7.63 -3.37
N ALA A 200 -19.34 7.05 -2.25
CA ALA A 200 -18.73 5.72 -2.22
C ALA A 200 -19.66 4.61 -2.74
N ASP A 201 -20.96 4.71 -2.49
CA ASP A 201 -21.94 3.66 -2.82
C ASP A 201 -22.43 3.73 -4.28
N THR A 202 -22.30 4.89 -4.92
CA THR A 202 -22.87 5.11 -6.25
C THR A 202 -21.92 4.90 -7.42
N VAL A 203 -20.60 4.91 -7.20
CA VAL A 203 -19.61 4.98 -8.31
C VAL A 203 -18.44 4.01 -8.17
N ARG A 204 -18.35 3.24 -7.08
CA ARG A 204 -17.31 2.22 -6.96
C ARG A 204 -17.60 1.04 -7.87
N ALA A 205 -16.74 0.82 -8.84
CA ALA A 205 -16.83 -0.37 -9.68
C ALA A 205 -16.65 -1.64 -8.84
N LYS A 206 -17.61 -2.56 -8.93
CA LYS A 206 -17.54 -3.89 -8.30
C LYS A 206 -16.37 -4.67 -8.95
N ARG A 207 -15.48 -5.20 -8.13
CA ARG A 207 -14.41 -6.09 -8.60
C ARG A 207 -14.96 -7.52 -8.63
N GLY A 208 -14.94 -8.17 -9.79
CA GLY A 208 -15.12 -9.62 -9.84
C GLY A 208 -13.93 -10.32 -9.16
N GLN A 209 -14.20 -11.36 -8.40
CA GLN A 209 -13.17 -12.25 -7.87
C GLN A 209 -12.59 -13.06 -9.04
N LYS A 210 -11.29 -12.83 -9.34
CA LYS A 210 -10.56 -13.67 -10.30
C LYS A 210 -9.67 -14.61 -9.50
N LEU A 211 -9.74 -15.91 -9.83
CA LEU A 211 -8.80 -16.88 -9.27
C LEU A 211 -7.37 -16.50 -9.69
N PRO A 212 -6.41 -16.57 -8.77
CA PRO A 212 -5.02 -16.30 -9.10
C PRO A 212 -4.47 -17.36 -10.05
N VAL A 213 -3.68 -16.92 -11.02
CA VAL A 213 -2.88 -17.83 -11.85
C VAL A 213 -1.78 -18.43 -10.99
N VAL A 214 -1.64 -19.76 -11.03
CA VAL A 214 -0.63 -20.54 -10.30
C VAL A 214 0.15 -21.39 -11.30
N PHE A 215 1.47 -21.48 -11.11
CA PHE A 215 2.30 -22.44 -11.84
C PHE A 215 2.17 -23.83 -11.23
N SER A 216 2.24 -24.87 -12.04
CA SER A 216 2.50 -26.23 -11.54
C SER A 216 3.95 -26.37 -11.05
N MET A 217 4.24 -27.41 -10.29
CA MET A 217 5.61 -27.70 -9.83
C MET A 217 6.57 -27.86 -11.04
N GLU A 218 6.12 -28.53 -12.10
CA GLU A 218 6.91 -28.74 -13.33
C GLU A 218 7.12 -27.42 -14.11
N GLU A 219 6.14 -26.53 -14.13
CA GLU A 219 6.30 -25.20 -14.71
C GLU A 219 7.34 -24.36 -13.94
N VAL A 220 7.33 -24.42 -12.61
CA VAL A 220 8.35 -23.75 -11.78
C VAL A 220 9.73 -24.34 -12.03
N LYS A 221 9.88 -25.67 -12.07
CA LYS A 221 11.17 -26.31 -12.40
C LYS A 221 11.70 -25.86 -13.76
N ARG A 222 10.88 -25.88 -14.80
CA ARG A 222 11.26 -25.40 -16.13
C ARG A 222 11.66 -23.93 -16.14
N LEU A 223 10.92 -23.08 -15.42
CA LEU A 223 11.22 -21.66 -15.31
C LEU A 223 12.58 -21.43 -14.65
N LEU A 224 12.86 -22.08 -13.53
CA LEU A 224 14.13 -21.94 -12.81
C LEU A 224 15.31 -22.52 -13.61
N ALA A 225 15.13 -23.61 -14.34
CA ALA A 225 16.14 -24.19 -15.21
C ALA A 225 16.55 -23.31 -16.41
N CYS A 226 15.70 -22.35 -16.79
CA CYS A 226 15.96 -21.44 -17.91
C CYS A 226 16.83 -20.22 -17.57
N ILE A 227 17.14 -19.99 -16.28
CA ILE A 227 17.80 -18.77 -15.79
C ILE A 227 18.97 -19.14 -14.86
N THR A 228 19.96 -18.24 -14.74
CA THR A 228 21.19 -18.50 -13.98
C THR A 228 21.60 -17.26 -13.17
N GLY A 229 22.56 -17.42 -12.27
CA GLY A 229 23.19 -16.33 -11.52
C GLY A 229 22.16 -15.48 -10.74
N LYS A 230 22.30 -14.16 -10.82
CA LYS A 230 21.42 -13.20 -10.12
C LYS A 230 19.94 -13.38 -10.46
N ASP A 231 19.61 -13.70 -11.71
CA ASP A 231 18.20 -13.86 -12.14
C ASP A 231 17.58 -15.11 -11.52
N LEU A 232 18.34 -16.19 -11.38
CA LEU A 232 17.92 -17.40 -10.66
C LEU A 232 17.72 -17.11 -9.16
N LEU A 233 18.64 -16.36 -8.54
CA LEU A 233 18.50 -15.96 -7.14
C LEU A 233 17.22 -15.13 -6.92
N ILE A 234 16.94 -14.16 -7.81
CA ILE A 234 15.71 -13.34 -7.76
C ILE A 234 14.46 -14.23 -7.86
N ALA A 235 14.40 -15.13 -8.84
CA ALA A 235 13.25 -16.02 -9.01
C ALA A 235 13.12 -17.03 -7.88
N GLY A 236 14.24 -17.55 -7.40
CA GLY A 236 14.32 -18.48 -6.27
C GLY A 236 13.79 -17.86 -4.97
N LEU A 237 14.15 -16.62 -4.66
CA LEU A 237 13.64 -15.91 -3.49
C LEU A 237 12.16 -15.52 -3.63
N LEU A 238 11.71 -15.11 -4.83
CA LEU A 238 10.30 -14.80 -5.06
C LEU A 238 9.40 -16.01 -4.88
N TYR A 239 9.83 -17.18 -5.37
CA TYR A 239 9.09 -18.43 -5.25
C TYR A 239 9.34 -19.10 -3.89
N GLY A 240 10.58 -19.30 -3.49
CA GLY A 240 10.93 -20.12 -2.33
C GLY A 240 10.71 -19.46 -0.97
N ALA A 241 10.66 -18.10 -0.94
CA ALA A 241 10.35 -17.32 0.27
C ALA A 241 9.00 -16.57 0.16
N GLY A 242 8.30 -16.68 -0.96
CA GLY A 242 7.01 -16.03 -1.16
C GLY A 242 7.04 -14.50 -1.10
N LEU A 243 8.14 -13.86 -1.50
CA LEU A 243 8.32 -12.42 -1.38
C LEU A 243 7.40 -11.64 -2.33
N ARG A 244 6.94 -10.45 -1.88
CA ARG A 244 6.38 -9.47 -2.80
C ARG A 244 7.50 -8.83 -3.62
N LEU A 245 7.19 -8.37 -4.82
CA LEU A 245 8.17 -7.72 -5.70
C LEU A 245 8.98 -6.64 -4.99
N MET A 246 8.33 -5.73 -4.28
CA MET A 246 9.01 -4.63 -3.58
C MET A 246 9.68 -5.06 -2.28
N GLU A 247 9.28 -6.16 -1.67
CA GLU A 247 10.00 -6.77 -0.54
C GLU A 247 11.35 -7.30 -1.04
N LEU A 248 11.36 -8.06 -2.13
CA LEU A 248 12.62 -8.51 -2.76
C LEU A 248 13.52 -7.33 -3.16
N ALA A 249 12.96 -6.33 -3.86
CA ALA A 249 13.73 -5.18 -4.33
C ALA A 249 14.40 -4.41 -3.19
N ARG A 250 13.73 -4.27 -2.05
CA ARG A 250 14.18 -3.52 -0.88
C ARG A 250 14.94 -4.35 0.15
N LEU A 251 15.13 -5.65 -0.08
CA LEU A 251 15.84 -6.53 0.83
C LEU A 251 17.27 -6.03 1.05
N ARG A 252 17.70 -5.99 2.31
CA ARG A 252 19.02 -5.52 2.72
C ARG A 252 19.86 -6.68 3.24
N VAL A 253 21.17 -6.49 3.27
CA VAL A 253 22.11 -7.49 3.77
C VAL A 253 21.75 -7.95 5.19
N LYS A 254 21.43 -7.01 6.08
CA LYS A 254 21.04 -7.29 7.48
C LYS A 254 19.71 -8.02 7.65
N ASP A 255 18.92 -8.13 6.60
CA ASP A 255 17.60 -8.78 6.65
C ASP A 255 17.72 -10.29 6.38
N ILE A 256 18.93 -10.77 6.13
CA ILE A 256 19.24 -12.17 5.81
C ILE A 256 19.93 -12.81 7.01
N ASP A 257 19.37 -13.91 7.48
CA ASP A 257 19.98 -14.77 8.48
C ASP A 257 20.27 -16.14 7.84
N MET A 258 21.58 -16.40 7.60
CA MET A 258 22.04 -17.63 6.96
C MET A 258 22.03 -18.82 7.92
N ASP A 259 22.17 -18.56 9.22
CA ASP A 259 22.25 -19.60 10.26
C ASP A 259 20.84 -20.06 10.64
N LEU A 260 19.91 -19.12 10.85
CA LEU A 260 18.52 -19.45 11.17
C LEU A 260 17.68 -19.76 9.93
N ASN A 261 18.22 -19.66 8.72
CA ASN A 261 17.48 -19.87 7.46
C ASN A 261 16.27 -18.96 7.31
N THR A 262 16.41 -17.68 7.67
CA THR A 262 15.30 -16.74 7.67
C THR A 262 15.59 -15.45 6.92
N LEU A 263 14.52 -14.84 6.42
CA LEU A 263 14.51 -13.50 5.82
C LEU A 263 13.55 -12.63 6.61
N THR A 264 14.01 -11.45 7.04
CA THR A 264 13.19 -10.46 7.74
C THR A 264 12.69 -9.40 6.78
N MET A 265 11.37 -9.34 6.56
CA MET A 265 10.73 -8.30 5.76
C MET A 265 10.31 -7.14 6.65
N ARG A 266 10.98 -5.99 6.49
CA ARG A 266 10.71 -4.78 7.28
C ARG A 266 9.69 -3.88 6.59
N SER A 267 8.84 -3.23 7.38
CA SER A 267 7.86 -2.23 6.90
C SER A 267 6.97 -2.76 5.76
N GLY A 268 6.43 -3.97 5.92
CA GLY A 268 5.44 -4.54 5.03
C GLY A 268 4.18 -3.66 4.95
N LYS A 269 3.19 -4.07 4.13
CA LYS A 269 1.91 -3.35 4.03
C LYS A 269 1.25 -3.24 5.40
N GLY A 270 1.28 -2.04 6.01
CA GLY A 270 0.73 -1.75 7.34
C GLY A 270 1.76 -1.78 8.46
N ASP A 271 3.04 -1.56 8.12
CA ASP A 271 4.16 -1.31 9.05
C ASP A 271 4.42 -2.46 10.07
N LYS A 272 4.13 -3.71 9.65
CA LYS A 272 4.47 -4.89 10.45
C LYS A 272 5.61 -5.65 9.79
N ASP A 273 6.67 -5.88 10.56
CA ASP A 273 7.74 -6.78 10.18
C ASP A 273 7.22 -8.22 10.17
N ARG A 274 7.76 -9.04 9.31
CA ARG A 274 7.53 -10.48 9.27
C ARG A 274 8.79 -11.23 8.91
N THR A 275 8.89 -12.45 9.37
CA THR A 275 9.95 -13.38 8.99
C THR A 275 9.38 -14.43 8.03
N THR A 276 10.17 -14.83 7.03
CA THR A 276 9.86 -15.94 6.13
C THR A 276 11.11 -16.81 5.95
N VAL A 277 10.94 -17.96 5.30
CA VAL A 277 12.03 -18.93 5.11
C VAL A 277 13.04 -18.43 4.07
N LEU A 278 14.32 -18.66 4.30
CA LEU A 278 15.39 -18.60 3.31
C LEU A 278 15.60 -20.03 2.74
N PRO A 279 15.28 -20.26 1.44
CA PRO A 279 15.46 -21.60 0.87
C PRO A 279 16.94 -22.02 0.86
N GLU A 280 17.22 -23.22 1.33
CA GLU A 280 18.57 -23.79 1.37
C GLU A 280 19.24 -23.81 -0.01
N THR A 281 18.46 -24.13 -1.04
CA THR A 281 18.94 -24.27 -2.41
C THR A 281 19.49 -22.98 -3.04
N VAL A 282 19.17 -21.81 -2.48
CA VAL A 282 19.67 -20.51 -2.99
C VAL A 282 20.86 -19.98 -2.20
N LYS A 283 21.26 -20.61 -1.08
CA LYS A 283 22.31 -20.08 -0.19
C LYS A 283 23.66 -19.93 -0.87
N ALA A 284 24.10 -20.92 -1.63
CA ALA A 284 25.37 -20.83 -2.36
C ALA A 284 25.37 -19.64 -3.35
N LEU A 285 24.31 -19.51 -4.17
CA LEU A 285 24.15 -18.39 -5.07
C LEU A 285 24.06 -17.04 -4.33
N LEU A 286 23.44 -17.03 -3.17
CA LEU A 286 23.32 -15.87 -2.32
C LEU A 286 24.67 -15.43 -1.76
N ALA A 287 25.50 -16.37 -1.30
CA ALA A 287 26.85 -16.11 -0.82
C ALA A 287 27.72 -15.48 -1.90
N ASP A 288 27.74 -16.07 -3.12
CA ASP A 288 28.48 -15.54 -4.26
C ASP A 288 27.99 -14.14 -4.65
N HIS A 289 26.67 -13.94 -4.62
CA HIS A 289 26.08 -12.65 -4.92
C HIS A 289 26.46 -11.57 -3.87
N LEU A 290 26.47 -11.91 -2.59
CA LEU A 290 26.90 -11.02 -1.51
C LEU A 290 28.35 -10.56 -1.68
N ILE A 291 29.26 -11.44 -2.12
CA ILE A 291 30.66 -11.09 -2.43
C ILE A 291 30.70 -10.03 -3.52
N GLN A 292 29.93 -10.20 -4.61
CA GLN A 292 29.86 -9.25 -5.71
C GLN A 292 29.28 -7.89 -5.27
N VAL A 293 28.20 -7.90 -4.49
CA VAL A 293 27.58 -6.68 -3.97
C VAL A 293 28.52 -5.95 -3.01
N LYS A 294 29.30 -6.67 -2.20
CA LYS A 294 30.28 -6.09 -1.30
C LYS A 294 31.39 -5.37 -2.06
N LYS A 295 31.94 -5.99 -3.11
CA LYS A 295 32.93 -5.34 -4.01
C LYS A 295 32.38 -4.08 -4.66
N LEU A 296 31.11 -4.11 -5.13
CA LEU A 296 30.45 -2.95 -5.70
C LEU A 296 30.31 -1.82 -4.66
N HIS A 297 29.90 -2.16 -3.44
CA HIS A 297 29.75 -1.20 -2.35
C HIS A 297 31.09 -0.55 -1.97
N GLU A 298 32.17 -1.33 -1.86
CA GLU A 298 33.52 -0.83 -1.60
C GLU A 298 34.00 0.13 -2.70
N SER A 299 33.73 -0.22 -3.95
CA SER A 299 34.01 0.67 -5.10
C SER A 299 33.18 1.97 -5.04
N ASP A 300 31.90 1.90 -4.65
CA ASP A 300 31.05 3.08 -4.50
C ASP A 300 31.51 3.96 -3.34
N LEU A 301 31.96 3.38 -2.23
CA LEU A 301 32.54 4.11 -1.09
C LEU A 301 33.81 4.86 -1.48
N ALA A 302 34.72 4.22 -2.22
CA ALA A 302 35.93 4.84 -2.73
C ALA A 302 35.66 6.04 -3.66
N ARG A 303 34.49 6.03 -4.35
CA ARG A 303 34.02 7.12 -5.22
C ARG A 303 33.17 8.16 -4.48
N GLY A 304 32.96 8.03 -3.16
CA GLY A 304 32.16 8.93 -2.34
C GLY A 304 30.64 8.70 -2.38
N TYR A 305 30.14 7.60 -2.99
CA TYR A 305 28.72 7.34 -3.23
C TYR A 305 28.12 6.17 -2.44
N GLY A 306 28.83 5.54 -1.55
CA GLY A 306 28.40 4.30 -0.86
C GLY A 306 27.20 4.43 0.10
N ALA A 307 26.54 5.58 0.20
CA ALA A 307 25.40 5.77 1.06
C ALA A 307 24.09 5.35 0.38
N VAL A 308 23.25 4.58 1.08
CA VAL A 308 21.89 4.23 0.66
C VAL A 308 20.85 5.08 1.40
N HIS A 309 19.67 5.24 0.78
CA HIS A 309 18.55 5.93 1.43
C HIS A 309 18.06 5.14 2.64
N LEU A 310 17.94 5.83 3.78
CA LEU A 310 17.29 5.33 4.99
C LEU A 310 16.05 6.18 5.30
N PRO A 311 15.03 5.64 6.00
CA PRO A 311 13.95 6.44 6.54
C PRO A 311 14.48 7.59 7.41
N ASP A 312 13.86 8.78 7.32
CA ASP A 312 14.34 10.01 7.94
C ASP A 312 14.63 9.89 9.45
N ALA A 313 13.79 9.13 10.18
CA ALA A 313 13.99 8.86 11.60
C ALA A 313 15.28 8.08 11.86
N LEU A 314 15.59 7.07 11.02
CA LEU A 314 16.81 6.27 11.13
C LEU A 314 18.04 7.07 10.70
N THR A 315 17.92 7.90 9.67
CA THR A 315 19.02 8.78 9.23
C THR A 315 19.43 9.75 10.36
N ARG A 316 18.47 10.29 11.11
CA ARG A 316 18.73 11.16 12.26
C ARG A 316 19.36 10.40 13.42
N LYS A 317 18.85 9.18 13.73
CA LYS A 317 19.36 8.37 14.84
C LYS A 317 20.74 7.77 14.55
N TYR A 318 20.99 7.39 13.31
CA TYR A 318 22.20 6.71 12.85
C TYR A 318 22.74 7.37 11.56
N PRO A 319 23.42 8.53 11.65
CA PRO A 319 23.82 9.32 10.48
C PRO A 319 24.71 8.57 9.47
N ASN A 320 25.55 7.64 9.96
CA ASN A 320 26.49 6.89 9.14
C ASN A 320 25.96 5.54 8.65
N ALA A 321 24.82 5.07 9.19
CA ALA A 321 24.29 3.75 8.86
C ALA A 321 24.05 3.53 7.35
N GLY A 322 23.74 4.59 6.61
CA GLY A 322 23.58 4.50 5.15
C GLY A 322 24.82 4.02 4.40
N LYS A 323 26.03 4.19 4.99
CA LYS A 323 27.30 3.72 4.42
C LYS A 323 27.72 2.33 4.92
N GLU A 324 27.09 1.82 5.97
CA GLU A 324 27.41 0.52 6.53
C GLU A 324 26.96 -0.62 5.61
N TRP A 325 27.76 -1.70 5.55
CA TRP A 325 27.48 -2.90 4.78
C TRP A 325 26.11 -3.52 5.09
N ALA A 326 25.76 -3.62 6.35
CA ALA A 326 24.51 -4.21 6.79
C ALA A 326 23.26 -3.55 6.20
N TRP A 327 23.33 -2.28 5.88
CA TRP A 327 22.21 -1.50 5.33
C TRP A 327 22.12 -1.49 3.80
N GLN A 328 23.13 -2.00 3.10
CA GLN A 328 23.14 -2.04 1.64
C GLN A 328 22.00 -2.92 1.11
N TYR A 329 21.50 -2.58 -0.08
CA TYR A 329 20.50 -3.40 -0.75
C TYR A 329 21.12 -4.70 -1.24
N LEU A 330 20.41 -5.83 -1.07
CA LEU A 330 20.83 -7.11 -1.63
C LEU A 330 20.91 -7.06 -3.16
N PHE A 331 19.95 -6.38 -3.79
CA PHE A 331 19.92 -6.20 -5.24
C PHE A 331 20.06 -4.70 -5.58
N PRO A 332 21.29 -4.16 -5.59
CA PRO A 332 21.52 -2.77 -5.98
C PRO A 332 21.23 -2.56 -7.46
N ALA A 333 20.81 -1.35 -7.82
CA ALA A 333 20.68 -0.94 -9.22
C ALA A 333 22.05 -0.85 -9.91
N ASN A 334 22.07 -1.05 -11.23
CA ASN A 334 23.34 -0.93 -11.98
C ASN A 334 23.89 0.50 -11.98
N ASN A 335 22.99 1.49 -12.01
CA ASN A 335 23.34 2.91 -12.12
C ASN A 335 22.99 3.67 -10.83
N PHE A 336 23.67 4.79 -10.61
CA PHE A 336 23.25 5.78 -9.63
C PHE A 336 21.97 6.47 -10.08
N SER A 337 21.21 6.95 -9.13
CA SER A 337 20.00 7.73 -9.35
C SER A 337 19.91 8.90 -8.37
N VAL A 338 19.21 9.95 -8.77
CA VAL A 338 18.90 11.08 -7.90
C VAL A 338 17.61 10.78 -7.14
N ASP A 339 17.67 10.87 -5.82
CA ASP A 339 16.47 10.77 -5.00
C ASP A 339 15.55 11.97 -5.27
N PRO A 340 14.30 11.76 -5.71
CA PRO A 340 13.42 12.86 -6.11
C PRO A 340 12.94 13.75 -4.96
N ARG A 341 13.12 13.33 -3.70
CA ARG A 341 12.75 14.11 -2.51
C ARG A 341 13.93 14.87 -1.90
N SER A 342 15.09 14.22 -1.82
CA SER A 342 16.28 14.82 -1.18
C SER A 342 17.30 15.41 -2.17
N GLY A 343 17.19 15.11 -3.47
CA GLY A 343 18.16 15.50 -4.49
C GLY A 343 19.51 14.77 -4.39
N LYS A 344 19.70 13.86 -3.43
CA LYS A 344 20.95 13.13 -3.24
C LYS A 344 21.17 12.07 -4.29
N VAL A 345 22.39 11.96 -4.78
CA VAL A 345 22.81 10.89 -5.70
C VAL A 345 23.19 9.67 -4.87
N ALA A 346 22.58 8.53 -5.16
CA ALA A 346 22.87 7.27 -4.49
C ALA A 346 22.59 6.07 -5.40
N ARG A 347 23.14 4.91 -5.04
CA ARG A 347 22.73 3.64 -5.68
C ARG A 347 21.48 3.13 -4.97
N HIS A 348 20.37 3.12 -5.69
CA HIS A 348 19.11 2.59 -5.20
C HIS A 348 19.03 1.07 -5.40
N HIS A 349 17.95 0.44 -4.95
CA HIS A 349 17.68 -0.96 -5.25
C HIS A 349 17.30 -1.15 -6.73
N ILE A 350 17.38 -2.40 -7.20
CA ILE A 350 16.88 -2.81 -8.52
C ILE A 350 15.45 -2.30 -8.74
N SER A 351 15.14 -1.83 -9.95
CA SER A 351 13.79 -1.35 -10.26
C SER A 351 12.79 -2.50 -10.36
N ASP A 352 11.53 -2.21 -10.02
CA ASP A 352 10.39 -3.11 -10.19
C ASP A 352 10.23 -3.58 -11.65
N ALA A 353 10.45 -2.68 -12.60
CA ALA A 353 10.42 -2.99 -14.02
C ALA A 353 11.49 -4.02 -14.43
N ALA A 354 12.72 -3.89 -13.88
CA ALA A 354 13.80 -4.83 -14.18
C ALA A 354 13.46 -6.25 -13.68
N ILE A 355 12.94 -6.39 -12.45
CA ILE A 355 12.50 -7.68 -11.92
C ILE A 355 11.37 -8.28 -12.78
N GLN A 356 10.40 -7.46 -13.18
CA GLN A 356 9.32 -7.92 -14.04
C GLN A 356 9.83 -8.40 -15.41
N VAL A 357 10.82 -7.71 -15.98
CA VAL A 357 11.46 -8.12 -17.25
C VAL A 357 12.18 -9.45 -17.11
N ILE A 358 12.94 -9.66 -16.02
CA ILE A 358 13.64 -10.93 -15.72
C ILE A 358 12.62 -12.08 -15.70
N ILE A 359 11.56 -11.96 -14.89
CA ILE A 359 10.58 -13.02 -14.75
C ILE A 359 9.78 -13.24 -16.04
N LYS A 360 9.39 -12.19 -16.75
CA LYS A 360 8.71 -12.33 -18.06
C LYS A 360 9.58 -13.04 -19.10
N LYS A 361 10.88 -12.76 -19.13
CA LYS A 361 11.83 -13.48 -20.02
C LYS A 361 11.92 -14.95 -19.65
N ALA A 362 12.01 -15.25 -18.33
CA ALA A 362 12.06 -16.63 -17.83
C ALA A 362 10.79 -17.43 -18.21
N ILE A 363 9.60 -16.86 -18.00
CA ILE A 363 8.30 -17.48 -18.35
C ILE A 363 8.27 -17.81 -19.85
N ARG A 364 8.69 -16.86 -20.70
CA ARG A 364 8.72 -17.02 -22.16
C ARG A 364 9.70 -18.11 -22.58
N LYS A 365 10.92 -18.11 -22.00
CA LYS A 365 11.97 -19.10 -22.29
C LYS A 365 11.57 -20.52 -21.85
N ALA A 366 10.82 -20.63 -20.75
CA ALA A 366 10.28 -21.89 -20.25
C ALA A 366 9.08 -22.44 -21.06
N GLY A 367 8.60 -21.71 -22.08
CA GLY A 367 7.45 -22.12 -22.88
C GLY A 367 6.15 -22.23 -22.09
N ILE A 368 5.96 -21.37 -21.08
CA ILE A 368 4.76 -21.41 -20.23
C ILE A 368 3.67 -20.51 -20.85
N PRO A 369 2.54 -21.06 -21.31
CA PRO A 369 1.51 -20.30 -22.02
C PRO A 369 0.60 -19.49 -21.09
N LYS A 370 0.78 -19.59 -19.77
CA LYS A 370 -0.04 -18.89 -18.79
C LYS A 370 0.25 -17.38 -18.76
N HIS A 371 -0.80 -16.58 -18.60
CA HIS A 371 -0.66 -15.13 -18.42
C HIS A 371 -0.20 -14.84 -16.98
N ALA A 372 1.10 -14.95 -16.77
CA ALA A 372 1.71 -14.95 -15.44
C ALA A 372 2.62 -13.72 -15.23
N SER A 373 2.88 -13.41 -13.96
CA SER A 373 3.67 -12.27 -13.51
C SER A 373 4.54 -12.65 -12.29
N VAL A 374 5.30 -11.70 -11.76
CA VAL A 374 6.05 -11.86 -10.50
C VAL A 374 5.15 -12.37 -9.36
N HIS A 375 3.92 -11.86 -9.27
CA HIS A 375 2.97 -12.29 -8.24
C HIS A 375 2.56 -13.76 -8.38
N THR A 376 2.60 -14.31 -9.59
CA THR A 376 2.31 -15.73 -9.84
C THR A 376 3.27 -16.65 -9.08
N LEU A 377 4.56 -16.29 -8.97
CA LEU A 377 5.52 -17.06 -8.16
C LEU A 377 5.12 -17.10 -6.68
N ARG A 378 4.69 -15.99 -6.12
CA ARG A 378 4.21 -15.94 -4.74
C ARG A 378 2.88 -16.68 -4.57
N HIS A 379 1.97 -16.63 -5.53
CA HIS A 379 0.74 -17.43 -5.51
C HIS A 379 1.06 -18.93 -5.56
N SER A 380 2.03 -19.32 -6.38
CA SER A 380 2.51 -20.69 -6.47
C SER A 380 3.17 -21.16 -5.17
N PHE A 381 4.00 -20.33 -4.52
CA PHE A 381 4.55 -20.61 -3.19
C PHE A 381 3.44 -20.93 -2.18
N ALA A 382 2.44 -20.07 -2.06
CA ALA A 382 1.35 -20.26 -1.13
C ALA A 382 0.54 -21.54 -1.42
N THR A 383 0.20 -21.77 -2.68
CA THR A 383 -0.57 -22.95 -3.11
C THR A 383 0.23 -24.23 -2.88
N HIS A 384 1.52 -24.25 -3.23
CA HIS A 384 2.37 -25.43 -3.08
C HIS A 384 2.65 -25.78 -1.61
N LEU A 385 2.80 -24.79 -0.73
CA LEU A 385 2.88 -25.04 0.73
C LEU A 385 1.59 -25.69 1.25
N LEU A 386 0.44 -25.19 0.88
CA LEU A 386 -0.85 -25.78 1.26
C LEU A 386 -1.00 -27.22 0.70
N MET A 387 -0.55 -27.46 -0.55
CA MET A 387 -0.54 -28.81 -1.15
C MET A 387 0.38 -29.76 -0.39
N SER A 388 1.48 -29.26 0.18
CA SER A 388 2.40 -30.03 1.02
C SER A 388 1.89 -30.23 2.46
N GLY A 389 0.66 -29.77 2.78
CA GLY A 389 0.05 -29.97 4.10
C GLY A 389 0.34 -28.89 5.13
N VAL A 390 1.04 -27.80 4.76
CA VAL A 390 1.28 -26.67 5.67
C VAL A 390 -0.03 -25.99 6.02
N ASN A 391 -0.21 -25.68 7.32
CA ASN A 391 -1.43 -25.06 7.80
C ASN A 391 -1.64 -23.65 7.19
N ILE A 392 -2.89 -23.31 6.86
CA ILE A 392 -3.24 -22.02 6.26
C ILE A 392 -2.85 -20.81 7.13
N ARG A 393 -2.80 -20.97 8.45
CA ARG A 393 -2.34 -19.92 9.36
C ARG A 393 -0.85 -19.67 9.24
N GLU A 394 -0.05 -20.71 9.14
CA GLU A 394 1.40 -20.61 8.90
C GLU A 394 1.65 -19.95 7.53
N VAL A 395 0.92 -20.36 6.50
CA VAL A 395 1.01 -19.71 5.17
C VAL A 395 0.60 -18.23 5.25
N GLN A 396 -0.42 -17.88 6.03
CA GLN A 396 -0.82 -16.50 6.28
C GLN A 396 0.32 -15.69 6.91
N GLU A 397 0.99 -16.24 7.92
CA GLU A 397 2.11 -15.60 8.63
C GLU A 397 3.32 -15.43 7.71
N LEU A 398 3.75 -16.49 7.03
CA LEU A 398 4.84 -16.45 6.05
C LEU A 398 4.60 -15.42 4.94
N LEU A 399 3.35 -15.26 4.49
CA LEU A 399 2.98 -14.27 3.50
C LEU A 399 2.78 -12.86 4.10
N GLY A 400 2.57 -12.72 5.39
CA GLY A 400 2.22 -11.45 6.05
C GLY A 400 0.90 -10.88 5.54
N HIS A 401 -0.14 -11.70 5.49
CA HIS A 401 -1.50 -11.25 5.17
C HIS A 401 -2.21 -10.81 6.45
N LYS A 402 -2.69 -9.56 6.49
CA LYS A 402 -3.45 -9.05 7.65
C LYS A 402 -4.73 -9.84 7.91
N ASN A 403 -5.43 -10.22 6.84
CA ASN A 403 -6.72 -10.92 6.91
C ASN A 403 -6.57 -12.32 6.32
N LEU A 404 -7.13 -13.30 7.01
CA LEU A 404 -7.14 -14.70 6.58
C LEU A 404 -7.83 -14.85 5.21
N GLU A 405 -8.88 -14.07 4.94
CA GLU A 405 -9.61 -14.04 3.67
C GLU A 405 -8.69 -13.88 2.45
N THR A 406 -7.60 -13.11 2.60
CA THR A 406 -6.60 -12.95 1.54
C THR A 406 -5.83 -14.25 1.28
N THR A 407 -5.67 -15.11 2.27
CA THR A 407 -5.02 -16.41 2.14
C THR A 407 -6.02 -17.50 1.71
N MET A 408 -7.29 -17.37 2.10
CA MET A 408 -8.35 -18.29 1.70
C MET A 408 -8.54 -18.40 0.19
N ILE A 409 -8.12 -17.40 -0.57
CA ILE A 409 -8.17 -17.43 -2.04
C ILE A 409 -7.40 -18.65 -2.62
N TYR A 410 -6.34 -19.10 -1.91
CA TYR A 410 -5.54 -20.24 -2.34
C TYR A 410 -6.24 -21.58 -2.07
N THR A 411 -7.16 -21.67 -1.10
CA THR A 411 -7.91 -22.90 -0.84
C THR A 411 -8.91 -23.22 -1.95
N HIS A 412 -9.42 -22.19 -2.65
CA HIS A 412 -10.24 -22.39 -3.85
C HIS A 412 -9.43 -23.02 -4.98
N VAL A 413 -8.19 -22.55 -5.18
CA VAL A 413 -7.29 -23.14 -6.17
C VAL A 413 -6.96 -24.61 -5.84
N LEU A 414 -6.79 -24.93 -4.55
CA LEU A 414 -6.55 -26.31 -4.10
C LEU A 414 -7.74 -27.24 -4.36
N ARG A 415 -8.96 -26.78 -4.10
CA ARG A 415 -10.16 -27.57 -4.39
C ARG A 415 -10.26 -27.94 -5.86
N ASP A 416 -9.89 -27.00 -6.73
CA ASP A 416 -9.90 -27.24 -8.17
C ASP A 416 -8.75 -28.16 -8.63
N MET A 417 -7.61 -28.19 -7.94
CA MET A 417 -6.43 -28.96 -8.34
C MET A 417 -6.33 -30.36 -7.69
N SER A 418 -6.74 -30.50 -6.41
CA SER A 418 -6.52 -31.74 -5.63
C SER A 418 -7.75 -32.64 -5.52
N LYS A 419 -8.93 -32.11 -5.78
CA LYS A 419 -10.21 -32.82 -5.72
C LYS A 419 -11.05 -32.64 -6.98
N ALA A 420 -10.41 -32.42 -8.12
CA ALA A 420 -11.13 -32.53 -9.37
C ALA A 420 -11.75 -33.95 -9.39
N PRO A 421 -13.09 -34.08 -9.44
CA PRO A 421 -13.69 -35.40 -9.64
C PRO A 421 -13.12 -35.99 -10.91
N LYS A 422 -12.90 -37.31 -10.91
CA LYS A 422 -12.49 -37.97 -12.16
C LYS A 422 -13.49 -37.59 -13.23
N SER A 423 -12.97 -37.23 -14.40
CA SER A 423 -13.84 -36.92 -15.53
C SER A 423 -14.76 -38.13 -15.81
N PRO A 424 -16.05 -37.93 -16.12
CA PRO A 424 -16.90 -39.02 -16.60
C PRO A 424 -16.25 -39.80 -17.76
N LEU A 425 -15.48 -39.13 -18.61
CA LEU A 425 -14.72 -39.78 -19.71
C LEU A 425 -13.65 -40.74 -19.18
N ASP A 426 -12.91 -40.34 -18.11
CA ASP A 426 -11.90 -41.20 -17.50
C ASP A 426 -12.53 -42.40 -16.80
N LEU A 427 -13.71 -42.21 -16.17
CA LEU A 427 -14.46 -43.31 -15.57
C LEU A 427 -14.91 -44.33 -16.62
N LEU A 428 -15.38 -43.88 -17.80
CA LEU A 428 -15.73 -44.77 -18.92
C LEU A 428 -14.51 -45.53 -19.43
N ALA A 429 -13.36 -44.89 -19.50
CA ALA A 429 -12.10 -45.54 -19.94
C ALA A 429 -11.60 -46.58 -18.92
N GLU A 430 -11.83 -46.37 -17.60
CA GLU A 430 -11.49 -47.34 -16.55
C GLU A 430 -12.47 -48.54 -16.57
N GLU A 431 -13.73 -48.30 -16.79
CA GLU A 431 -14.72 -49.41 -16.94
C GLU A 431 -14.41 -50.31 -18.17
N SER A 432 -13.96 -49.69 -19.26
CA SER A 432 -13.55 -50.45 -20.46
C SER A 432 -12.30 -51.30 -20.21
N LYS A 433 -11.36 -50.82 -19.39
CA LYS A 433 -10.13 -51.58 -19.02
C LYS A 433 -10.40 -52.68 -17.99
N LYS A 434 -11.48 -52.62 -17.22
CA LYS A 434 -11.89 -53.68 -16.26
C LYS A 434 -12.67 -54.84 -16.93
N LYS A 435 -13.18 -54.60 -18.12
CA LYS A 435 -13.94 -55.60 -18.91
C LYS A 435 -13.11 -56.31 -20.00
N ALA A 436 -11.85 -55.88 -20.22
CA ALA A 436 -10.85 -56.53 -21.03
C ALA A 436 -9.86 -57.32 -20.17
#